data_b3cbcb5bda47be59d453d6aeedb9ece6
#
_entry.id   b3cbcb5bda47be59d453d6aeedb9ece6
#
_cell.length_a   1.000
_cell.length_b   1.000
_cell.length_c   1.000
_cell.angle_alpha   90.00
_cell.angle_beta   90.00
_cell.angle_gamma   90.00
#
_symmetry.space_group_name_H-M   'P 1'
#
loop_
_entity.id
_entity.type
_entity.pdbx_description
1 polymer ?
#
loop_
_entity_poly.entity_id
_entity_poly.type
_entity_poly.pdbx_seq_one_letter_code
_entity_poly.pdbx_strand_id
1 'polypeptide(L)'
;YLAAWKGPVYEKDDPYGDNQTNEDLTAVKHVQEMQIIESKDYEKIKEAVFKYGGVQTSIYNALRSSQSSSPYYNKSTDAYCYIGTEKPNHDVVIVGWDDSYSKDNFNTDLEGDGAFICQNSWGDNFGENGFFYISYYDTNIGTHNVVYTDIENTDNYDHIYQSDLCGWVGQLGYNKDSIYGANVFTAEGNETLKAASFYATGKDSQYELYVVRQFEDETSLEKMIPVASGKLGNAGYYTVDFNQGIEVDAGERYAVVLYIITPGSVHPMAIEYAADEATENVDLDDGESYISANGSKWVSVDTVEKSNLCIKAFSDNR
;
A
#
# COMPACT_ATOMS: atom_id res chain seq x y z
N TYR A 1 2.83 4.51 -6.05
CA TYR A 1 3.06 5.95 -6.15
C TYR A 1 3.46 6.54 -4.79
N LEU A 2 2.58 6.46 -3.76
CA LEU A 2 2.85 7.01 -2.42
C LEU A 2 4.02 6.32 -1.71
N ALA A 3 4.08 4.98 -1.74
CA ALA A 3 5.17 4.19 -1.15
C ALA A 3 6.52 4.36 -1.88
N ALA A 4 6.52 4.90 -3.10
CA ALA A 4 7.72 5.19 -3.89
C ALA A 4 8.20 6.66 -3.74
N TRP A 5 7.62 7.43 -2.82
CA TRP A 5 7.88 8.86 -2.58
C TRP A 5 7.62 9.76 -3.79
N LYS A 6 6.70 9.36 -4.70
CA LYS A 6 6.28 10.15 -5.86
C LYS A 6 5.12 11.10 -5.58
N GLY A 7 4.62 11.15 -4.36
CA GLY A 7 3.53 12.00 -3.85
C GLY A 7 3.26 11.70 -2.38
N PRO A 8 2.26 12.38 -1.76
CA PRO A 8 1.36 13.35 -2.38
C PRO A 8 1.99 14.71 -2.67
N VAL A 9 1.35 15.46 -3.56
CA VAL A 9 1.66 16.87 -3.86
C VAL A 9 0.43 17.72 -3.58
N TYR A 10 0.59 19.05 -3.50
CA TYR A 10 -0.57 19.92 -3.31
C TYR A 10 -1.35 20.09 -4.61
N GLU A 11 -2.68 20.10 -4.53
CA GLU A 11 -3.61 20.35 -5.65
C GLU A 11 -3.29 21.64 -6.46
N LYS A 12 -2.80 22.70 -5.79
CA LYS A 12 -2.40 23.95 -6.45
C LYS A 12 -1.17 23.80 -7.35
N ASP A 13 -0.32 22.79 -7.11
CA ASP A 13 0.94 22.56 -7.82
C ASP A 13 0.74 21.55 -8.97
N ASP A 14 -0.25 20.66 -8.86
CA ASP A 14 -0.68 19.70 -9.88
C ASP A 14 -2.23 19.58 -9.86
N PRO A 15 -2.95 20.51 -10.53
CA PRO A 15 -4.39 20.58 -10.45
C PRO A 15 -5.10 19.40 -11.14
N TYR A 16 -6.05 18.80 -10.46
CA TYR A 16 -6.87 17.73 -11.03
C TYR A 16 -7.65 18.20 -12.28
N GLY A 17 -7.58 17.42 -13.35
CA GLY A 17 -8.40 17.59 -14.54
C GLY A 17 -7.75 18.33 -15.72
N ASP A 18 -6.47 18.69 -15.63
CA ASP A 18 -5.71 19.24 -16.77
C ASP A 18 -5.14 18.13 -17.68
N ASN A 19 -5.27 16.83 -17.26
CA ASN A 19 -4.74 15.64 -17.92
C ASN A 19 -3.21 15.68 -18.14
N GLN A 20 -2.49 16.38 -17.27
CA GLN A 20 -1.04 16.41 -17.23
C GLN A 20 -0.57 15.95 -15.86
N THR A 21 0.53 15.26 -15.82
CA THR A 21 1.24 14.89 -14.60
C THR A 21 2.58 15.60 -14.60
N ASN A 22 2.86 16.39 -13.59
CA ASN A 22 4.15 17.05 -13.44
C ASN A 22 5.08 16.14 -12.63
N GLU A 23 5.92 15.38 -13.33
CA GLU A 23 6.86 14.44 -12.72
C GLU A 23 8.02 15.12 -11.96
N ASP A 24 8.21 16.43 -12.14
CA ASP A 24 9.25 17.21 -11.46
C ASP A 24 8.85 17.65 -10.04
N LEU A 25 7.60 17.40 -9.62
CA LEU A 25 7.13 17.79 -8.30
C LEU A 25 7.66 16.84 -7.22
N THR A 26 8.08 17.45 -6.10
CA THR A 26 8.54 16.71 -4.94
C THR A 26 7.36 16.39 -4.02
N ALA A 27 7.31 15.18 -3.49
CA ALA A 27 6.35 14.80 -2.46
C ALA A 27 6.41 15.75 -1.25
N VAL A 28 5.25 16.06 -0.67
CA VAL A 28 5.16 16.89 0.56
C VAL A 28 5.05 16.07 1.83
N LYS A 29 4.87 14.77 1.68
CA LYS A 29 4.88 13.76 2.74
C LYS A 29 5.42 12.44 2.19
N HIS A 30 6.00 11.63 3.07
CA HIS A 30 6.37 10.25 2.79
C HIS A 30 5.40 9.30 3.49
N VAL A 31 4.81 8.37 2.74
CA VAL A 31 3.95 7.33 3.29
C VAL A 31 4.82 6.12 3.62
N GLN A 32 4.87 5.78 4.91
CA GLN A 32 5.73 4.71 5.44
C GLN A 32 4.96 3.45 5.81
N GLU A 33 3.65 3.57 6.05
CA GLU A 33 2.82 2.41 6.34
C GLU A 33 1.40 2.57 5.79
N MET A 34 0.92 1.52 5.13
CA MET A 34 -0.46 1.38 4.68
C MET A 34 -0.96 -0.01 5.05
N GLN A 35 -2.14 -0.12 5.64
CA GLN A 35 -2.73 -1.40 6.01
C GLN A 35 -4.01 -1.67 5.23
N ILE A 36 -4.22 -2.93 4.86
CA ILE A 36 -5.43 -3.41 4.20
C ILE A 36 -6.33 -4.03 5.27
N ILE A 37 -7.53 -3.46 5.46
CA ILE A 37 -8.53 -4.01 6.37
C ILE A 37 -9.39 -5.04 5.61
N GLU A 38 -9.66 -6.17 6.25
CA GLU A 38 -10.47 -7.24 5.67
C GLU A 38 -11.84 -6.74 5.18
N SER A 39 -12.30 -7.34 4.09
CA SER A 39 -13.59 -7.02 3.48
C SER A 39 -14.73 -7.14 4.48
N LYS A 40 -15.54 -6.06 4.58
CA LYS A 40 -16.74 -5.98 5.45
C LYS A 40 -16.47 -6.11 6.95
N ASP A 41 -15.22 -5.98 7.41
CA ASP A 41 -14.90 -5.88 8.84
C ASP A 41 -15.17 -4.46 9.33
N TYR A 42 -16.46 -4.15 9.52
CA TYR A 42 -16.91 -2.79 9.88
C TYR A 42 -16.39 -2.34 11.24
N GLU A 43 -16.19 -3.25 12.18
CA GLU A 43 -15.62 -2.90 13.48
C GLU A 43 -14.18 -2.43 13.35
N LYS A 44 -13.35 -3.13 12.57
CA LYS A 44 -11.97 -2.67 12.28
C LYS A 44 -11.93 -1.40 11.44
N ILE A 45 -12.86 -1.22 10.49
CA ILE A 45 -12.97 0.02 9.73
C ILE A 45 -13.26 1.19 10.69
N LYS A 46 -14.24 1.05 11.60
CA LYS A 46 -14.58 2.07 12.60
C LYS A 46 -13.39 2.36 13.55
N GLU A 47 -12.71 1.31 14.02
CA GLU A 47 -11.50 1.45 14.83
C GLU A 47 -10.41 2.24 14.07
N ALA A 48 -10.17 1.92 12.79
CA ALA A 48 -9.19 2.60 11.96
C ALA A 48 -9.56 4.07 11.72
N VAL A 49 -10.84 4.36 11.43
CA VAL A 49 -11.34 5.74 11.30
C VAL A 49 -11.13 6.52 12.60
N PHE A 50 -11.44 5.91 13.75
CA PHE A 50 -11.24 6.56 15.05
C PHE A 50 -9.77 6.86 15.35
N LYS A 51 -8.87 5.94 14.98
CA LYS A 51 -7.45 6.05 15.28
C LYS A 51 -6.67 6.91 14.29
N TYR A 52 -6.99 6.80 13.00
CA TYR A 52 -6.20 7.38 11.91
C TYR A 52 -6.95 8.47 11.11
N GLY A 53 -8.23 8.68 11.38
CA GLY A 53 -9.02 9.76 10.80
C GLY A 53 -9.78 9.39 9.52
N GLY A 54 -9.34 8.39 8.76
CA GLY A 54 -10.04 7.99 7.54
C GLY A 54 -9.58 6.63 7.00
N VAL A 55 -10.48 5.97 6.28
CA VAL A 55 -10.22 4.71 5.56
C VAL A 55 -10.67 4.88 4.12
N GLN A 56 -9.75 4.77 3.18
CA GLN A 56 -10.07 4.72 1.75
C GLN A 56 -10.84 3.44 1.46
N THR A 57 -11.92 3.55 0.71
CA THR A 57 -12.73 2.39 0.30
C THR A 57 -13.26 2.59 -1.11
N SER A 58 -13.52 1.48 -1.81
CA SER A 58 -14.03 1.50 -3.19
C SER A 58 -15.52 1.22 -3.22
N ILE A 59 -16.25 1.95 -4.06
CA ILE A 59 -17.69 1.81 -4.28
C ILE A 59 -18.04 1.73 -5.76
N TYR A 60 -19.17 1.12 -6.09
CA TYR A 60 -19.79 1.38 -7.38
C TYR A 60 -20.52 2.72 -7.33
N ASN A 61 -20.10 3.67 -8.14
CA ASN A 61 -20.69 4.98 -8.21
C ASN A 61 -21.43 5.15 -9.53
N ALA A 62 -22.76 5.29 -9.45
CA ALA A 62 -23.62 5.53 -10.59
C ALA A 62 -23.77 7.02 -10.96
N LEU A 63 -23.23 7.92 -10.12
CA LEU A 63 -23.20 9.36 -10.40
C LEU A 63 -22.02 9.69 -11.31
N ARG A 64 -22.22 10.61 -12.25
CA ARG A 64 -21.16 11.05 -13.18
C ARG A 64 -20.53 12.39 -12.78
N SER A 65 -21.19 13.14 -11.91
CA SER A 65 -20.76 14.43 -11.38
C SER A 65 -21.60 14.81 -10.18
N SER A 66 -21.21 15.84 -9.44
CA SER A 66 -21.97 16.43 -8.33
C SER A 66 -23.39 16.88 -8.69
N GLN A 67 -23.66 17.11 -9.97
CA GLN A 67 -24.98 17.58 -10.48
C GLN A 67 -25.85 16.45 -11.05
N SER A 68 -25.28 15.23 -11.22
CA SER A 68 -26.04 14.13 -11.80
C SER A 68 -27.03 13.53 -10.78
N SER A 69 -27.96 12.73 -11.29
CA SER A 69 -28.93 11.98 -10.50
C SER A 69 -28.71 10.48 -10.70
N SER A 70 -29.07 9.71 -9.68
CA SER A 70 -29.03 8.25 -9.72
C SER A 70 -30.19 7.69 -8.90
N PRO A 71 -30.78 6.55 -9.28
CA PRO A 71 -31.80 5.90 -8.45
C PRO A 71 -31.24 5.44 -7.08
N TYR A 72 -29.92 5.32 -6.95
CA TYR A 72 -29.24 4.87 -5.74
C TYR A 72 -28.88 6.03 -4.80
N TYR A 73 -29.03 7.29 -5.22
CA TYR A 73 -28.68 8.46 -4.43
C TYR A 73 -29.92 9.31 -4.11
N ASN A 74 -30.21 9.46 -2.84
CA ASN A 74 -31.25 10.35 -2.35
C ASN A 74 -30.63 11.73 -2.05
N LYS A 75 -30.86 12.68 -2.95
CA LYS A 75 -30.29 14.04 -2.86
C LYS A 75 -30.84 14.86 -1.69
N SER A 76 -32.00 14.50 -1.12
CA SER A 76 -32.60 15.24 0.01
C SER A 76 -31.99 14.88 1.36
N THR A 77 -31.32 13.73 1.44
CA THR A 77 -30.69 13.19 2.66
C THR A 77 -29.21 12.88 2.47
N ASP A 78 -28.68 13.19 1.27
CA ASP A 78 -27.31 12.88 0.85
C ASP A 78 -26.91 11.42 1.09
N ALA A 79 -27.87 10.50 0.86
CA ALA A 79 -27.73 9.08 1.16
C ALA A 79 -27.61 8.24 -0.11
N TYR A 80 -26.62 7.37 -0.16
CA TYR A 80 -26.31 6.48 -1.26
C TYR A 80 -26.35 5.02 -0.84
N CYS A 81 -26.97 4.16 -1.65
CA CYS A 81 -26.88 2.71 -1.48
C CYS A 81 -27.09 2.01 -2.82
N TYR A 82 -26.08 1.28 -3.26
CA TYR A 82 -26.14 0.40 -4.42
C TYR A 82 -26.22 -1.06 -3.96
N ILE A 83 -27.24 -1.77 -4.43
CA ILE A 83 -27.36 -3.22 -4.29
C ILE A 83 -27.38 -3.82 -5.69
N GLY A 84 -26.32 -4.59 -6.02
CA GLY A 84 -26.19 -5.17 -7.37
C GLY A 84 -24.85 -5.89 -7.56
N THR A 85 -24.53 -6.16 -8.83
CA THR A 85 -23.35 -6.96 -9.23
C THR A 85 -22.26 -6.16 -9.94
N GLU A 86 -22.43 -4.84 -10.07
CA GLU A 86 -21.40 -4.00 -10.67
C GLU A 86 -20.17 -3.90 -9.78
N LYS A 87 -19.00 -3.88 -10.41
CA LYS A 87 -17.73 -3.73 -9.72
C LYS A 87 -17.53 -2.28 -9.27
N PRO A 88 -16.75 -2.06 -8.21
CA PRO A 88 -16.30 -0.72 -7.83
C PRO A 88 -15.66 0.03 -9.00
N ASN A 89 -15.95 1.33 -9.09
CA ASN A 89 -15.42 2.22 -10.13
C ASN A 89 -15.05 3.60 -9.58
N HIS A 90 -15.10 3.79 -8.26
CA HIS A 90 -14.84 5.04 -7.59
C HIS A 90 -14.34 4.80 -6.17
N ASP A 91 -13.44 5.66 -5.70
CA ASP A 91 -12.94 5.64 -4.33
C ASP A 91 -13.46 6.83 -3.53
N VAL A 92 -13.76 6.56 -2.27
CA VAL A 92 -14.16 7.55 -1.27
C VAL A 92 -13.40 7.28 0.02
N VAL A 93 -13.43 8.23 0.96
CA VAL A 93 -12.82 8.05 2.28
C VAL A 93 -13.92 7.99 3.34
N ILE A 94 -13.99 6.86 4.06
CA ILE A 94 -14.81 6.75 5.27
C ILE A 94 -14.15 7.58 6.36
N VAL A 95 -14.86 8.60 6.88
CA VAL A 95 -14.38 9.52 7.92
C VAL A 95 -15.22 9.46 9.20
N GLY A 96 -16.28 8.68 9.20
CA GLY A 96 -17.16 8.49 10.36
C GLY A 96 -18.25 7.45 10.10
N TRP A 97 -19.16 7.35 11.03
CA TRP A 97 -20.32 6.47 10.93
C TRP A 97 -21.46 6.94 11.82
N ASP A 98 -22.68 6.51 11.52
CA ASP A 98 -23.88 6.66 12.35
C ASP A 98 -24.68 5.34 12.32
N ASP A 99 -24.63 4.59 13.40
CA ASP A 99 -25.31 3.29 13.52
C ASP A 99 -26.83 3.43 13.57
N SER A 100 -27.34 4.62 13.84
CA SER A 100 -28.78 4.96 13.89
C SER A 100 -29.28 5.71 12.64
N TYR A 101 -28.44 5.91 11.63
CA TYR A 101 -28.87 6.57 10.41
C TYR A 101 -29.97 5.78 9.72
N SER A 102 -31.18 6.40 9.64
CA SER A 102 -32.39 5.70 9.23
C SER A 102 -32.29 5.13 7.81
N LYS A 103 -32.67 3.87 7.66
CA LYS A 103 -32.80 3.22 6.36
C LYS A 103 -33.78 3.94 5.41
N ASP A 104 -34.76 4.65 5.96
CA ASP A 104 -35.76 5.40 5.19
C ASP A 104 -35.18 6.64 4.48
N ASN A 105 -33.94 7.01 4.79
CA ASN A 105 -33.20 8.06 4.09
C ASN A 105 -32.67 7.62 2.72
N PHE A 106 -32.65 6.32 2.45
CA PHE A 106 -32.14 5.78 1.18
C PHE A 106 -33.28 5.56 0.18
N ASN A 107 -32.96 5.63 -1.12
CA ASN A 107 -33.93 5.30 -2.19
C ASN A 107 -34.12 3.78 -2.34
N THR A 108 -33.24 2.98 -1.74
CA THR A 108 -33.27 1.52 -1.77
C THR A 108 -33.98 1.02 -0.52
N ASP A 109 -34.86 0.03 -0.65
CA ASP A 109 -35.48 -0.65 0.50
C ASP A 109 -34.43 -1.51 1.21
N LEU A 110 -34.18 -1.20 2.49
CA LEU A 110 -33.10 -1.80 3.29
C LEU A 110 -33.65 -2.52 4.51
N GLU A 111 -32.92 -3.56 4.95
CA GLU A 111 -33.31 -4.37 6.11
C GLU A 111 -33.13 -3.65 7.46
N GLY A 112 -32.18 -2.70 7.55
CA GLY A 112 -31.84 -2.02 8.81
C GLY A 112 -31.19 -0.66 8.61
N ASP A 113 -31.01 0.03 9.74
CA ASP A 113 -30.35 1.32 9.84
C ASP A 113 -28.83 1.19 9.81
N GLY A 114 -28.15 2.33 9.70
CA GLY A 114 -26.71 2.49 9.78
C GLY A 114 -26.06 2.86 8.48
N ALA A 115 -25.12 3.79 8.59
CA ALA A 115 -24.33 4.28 7.46
C ALA A 115 -22.91 4.66 7.86
N PHE A 116 -21.99 4.57 6.91
CA PHE A 116 -20.72 5.28 6.95
C PHE A 116 -20.89 6.72 6.44
N ILE A 117 -20.18 7.65 7.07
CA ILE A 117 -20.02 9.02 6.60
C ILE A 117 -18.78 9.03 5.72
N CYS A 118 -18.96 9.36 4.45
CA CYS A 118 -17.90 9.30 3.44
C CYS A 118 -17.61 10.68 2.87
N GLN A 119 -16.33 10.98 2.68
CA GLN A 119 -15.87 12.15 1.94
C GLN A 119 -15.64 11.77 0.47
N ASN A 120 -16.22 12.58 -0.43
CA ASN A 120 -16.01 12.45 -1.87
C ASN A 120 -14.94 13.46 -2.36
N SER A 121 -14.35 13.20 -3.52
CA SER A 121 -13.36 14.07 -4.18
C SER A 121 -13.99 15.17 -5.07
N TRP A 122 -15.31 15.43 -4.96
CA TRP A 122 -16.04 16.33 -5.87
C TRP A 122 -16.28 17.75 -5.30
N GLY A 123 -15.57 18.09 -4.21
CA GLY A 123 -15.64 19.40 -3.58
C GLY A 123 -16.93 19.65 -2.80
N ASP A 124 -17.03 20.84 -2.22
CA ASP A 124 -18.05 21.21 -1.23
C ASP A 124 -19.49 21.31 -1.81
N ASN A 125 -19.61 21.31 -3.14
CA ASN A 125 -20.92 21.37 -3.81
C ASN A 125 -21.61 19.99 -3.92
N PHE A 126 -20.97 18.92 -3.47
CA PHE A 126 -21.53 17.58 -3.42
C PHE A 126 -21.96 17.26 -1.99
N GLY A 127 -23.17 16.70 -1.82
CA GLY A 127 -23.68 16.30 -0.51
C GLY A 127 -23.68 17.45 0.50
N GLU A 128 -23.39 17.13 1.74
CA GLU A 128 -23.20 18.11 2.82
C GLU A 128 -21.72 18.52 2.90
N ASN A 129 -21.32 19.58 2.18
CA ASN A 129 -19.94 20.08 2.12
C ASN A 129 -18.91 19.01 1.70
N GLY A 130 -19.23 18.20 0.71
CA GLY A 130 -18.36 17.13 0.20
C GLY A 130 -18.57 15.78 0.87
N PHE A 131 -19.42 15.70 1.91
CA PHE A 131 -19.74 14.48 2.63
C PHE A 131 -21.10 13.92 2.24
N PHE A 132 -21.24 12.60 2.38
CA PHE A 132 -22.50 11.89 2.13
C PHE A 132 -22.53 10.57 2.92
N TYR A 133 -23.69 9.95 3.00
CA TYR A 133 -23.92 8.74 3.75
C TYR A 133 -23.99 7.53 2.83
N ILE A 134 -23.26 6.46 3.14
CA ILE A 134 -23.34 5.19 2.42
C ILE A 134 -23.83 4.12 3.39
N SER A 135 -24.93 3.46 3.03
CA SER A 135 -25.52 2.40 3.86
C SER A 135 -24.54 1.26 4.12
N TYR A 136 -24.57 0.66 5.31
CA TYR A 136 -23.88 -0.60 5.60
C TYR A 136 -24.34 -1.76 4.69
N TYR A 137 -25.50 -1.64 4.07
CA TYR A 137 -26.05 -2.63 3.13
C TYR A 137 -25.61 -2.40 1.68
N ASP A 138 -24.87 -1.35 1.37
CA ASP A 138 -24.27 -1.15 0.05
C ASP A 138 -23.36 -2.34 -0.29
N THR A 139 -23.44 -2.82 -1.54
CA THR A 139 -22.72 -4.03 -1.97
C THR A 139 -21.21 -3.88 -1.85
N ASN A 140 -20.66 -2.70 -2.17
CA ASN A 140 -19.24 -2.50 -2.33
C ASN A 140 -18.56 -1.83 -1.13
N ILE A 141 -19.30 -0.99 -0.37
CA ILE A 141 -18.71 -0.28 0.77
C ILE A 141 -18.00 -1.25 1.72
N GLY A 142 -16.79 -0.94 2.12
CA GLY A 142 -16.01 -1.77 3.03
C GLY A 142 -15.45 -3.08 2.42
N THR A 143 -15.51 -3.28 1.10
CA THR A 143 -14.94 -4.48 0.45
C THR A 143 -13.45 -4.36 0.14
N HIS A 144 -12.99 -3.17 -0.20
CA HIS A 144 -11.58 -2.83 -0.45
C HIS A 144 -11.23 -1.64 0.43
N ASN A 145 -10.43 -1.87 1.46
CA ASN A 145 -10.17 -0.86 2.48
C ASN A 145 -8.69 -0.67 2.67
N VAL A 146 -8.21 0.56 2.54
CA VAL A 146 -6.82 0.94 2.82
C VAL A 146 -6.81 2.05 3.86
N VAL A 147 -6.00 1.89 4.89
CA VAL A 147 -5.74 2.92 5.89
C VAL A 147 -4.26 3.27 5.88
N TYR A 148 -3.96 4.57 5.83
CA TYR A 148 -2.60 5.11 5.92
C TYR A 148 -2.28 5.31 7.40
N THR A 149 -1.43 4.47 7.93
CA THR A 149 -1.18 4.37 9.38
C THR A 149 0.08 5.08 9.82
N ASP A 150 1.01 5.31 8.88
CA ASP A 150 2.20 6.12 9.13
C ASP A 150 2.51 7.02 7.92
N ILE A 151 2.48 8.34 8.18
CA ILE A 151 2.75 9.39 7.19
C ILE A 151 3.73 10.38 7.83
N GLU A 152 4.93 10.44 7.30
CA GLU A 152 6.00 11.26 7.83
C GLU A 152 6.27 12.52 6.99
N ASN A 153 7.09 13.41 7.53
CA ASN A 153 7.65 14.50 6.76
C ASN A 153 8.75 13.98 5.84
N THR A 154 9.11 14.80 4.84
CA THR A 154 10.09 14.42 3.81
C THR A 154 11.56 14.49 4.29
N ASP A 155 11.81 14.82 5.56
CA ASP A 155 13.10 14.84 6.23
C ASP A 155 13.35 13.59 7.09
N ASN A 156 12.58 12.51 6.87
CA ASN A 156 12.68 11.27 7.63
C ASN A 156 13.92 10.43 7.28
N TYR A 157 14.27 10.31 6.00
CA TYR A 157 15.48 9.68 5.48
C TYR A 157 16.02 10.49 4.30
N ASP A 158 17.35 10.47 4.09
CA ASP A 158 18.00 11.18 3.00
C ASP A 158 17.84 10.43 1.66
N HIS A 159 17.83 9.08 1.69
CA HIS A 159 17.78 8.23 0.49
C HIS A 159 16.74 7.12 0.59
N ILE A 160 16.14 6.79 -0.56
CA ILE A 160 15.33 5.60 -0.80
C ILE A 160 15.95 4.78 -1.94
N TYR A 161 16.21 3.51 -1.70
CA TYR A 161 16.67 2.53 -2.69
C TYR A 161 15.53 1.59 -3.04
N GLN A 162 15.12 1.55 -4.29
CA GLN A 162 13.95 0.81 -4.75
C GLN A 162 14.05 0.45 -6.24
N SER A 163 13.45 -0.65 -6.65
CA SER A 163 13.23 -1.08 -8.03
C SER A 163 11.77 -1.39 -8.32
N ASP A 164 10.89 -1.31 -7.30
CA ASP A 164 9.47 -1.65 -7.38
C ASP A 164 8.58 -0.39 -7.46
N LEU A 165 8.76 0.45 -8.49
CA LEU A 165 8.02 1.71 -8.65
C LEU A 165 6.51 1.52 -8.91
N CYS A 166 6.12 0.38 -9.49
CA CYS A 166 4.72 -0.01 -9.68
C CYS A 166 4.12 -0.66 -8.40
N GLY A 167 4.98 -1.17 -7.51
CA GLY A 167 4.59 -1.77 -6.24
C GLY A 167 4.06 -3.20 -6.36
N TRP A 168 3.24 -3.59 -5.40
CA TRP A 168 2.72 -4.96 -5.31
C TRP A 168 1.70 -5.27 -6.41
N VAL A 169 2.14 -5.95 -7.47
CA VAL A 169 1.31 -6.42 -8.60
C VAL A 169 1.02 -7.92 -8.48
N GLY A 170 1.98 -8.70 -8.01
CA GLY A 170 1.84 -10.14 -7.89
C GLY A 170 2.56 -10.73 -6.69
N GLN A 171 2.60 -12.05 -6.64
CA GLN A 171 3.19 -12.80 -5.53
C GLN A 171 4.05 -13.95 -6.02
N LEU A 172 5.16 -14.19 -5.34
CA LEU A 172 6.10 -15.29 -5.62
C LEU A 172 6.31 -16.16 -4.37
N GLY A 173 6.58 -17.45 -4.58
CA GLY A 173 6.86 -18.38 -3.48
C GLY A 173 7.06 -19.82 -3.94
N TYR A 174 7.37 -20.68 -2.97
CA TYR A 174 7.70 -22.09 -3.17
C TYR A 174 6.58 -23.05 -2.77
N ASN A 175 5.31 -22.63 -2.91
CA ASN A 175 4.12 -23.35 -2.40
C ASN A 175 4.23 -23.62 -0.88
N LYS A 176 4.77 -22.64 -0.15
CA LYS A 176 4.88 -22.61 1.30
C LYS A 176 4.51 -21.24 1.80
N ASP A 177 4.15 -21.16 3.07
CA ASP A 177 3.82 -19.92 3.76
C ASP A 177 5.03 -19.05 4.09
N SER A 178 6.26 -19.51 3.76
CA SER A 178 7.49 -18.79 4.06
C SER A 178 8.47 -18.77 2.88
N ILE A 179 9.23 -17.66 2.79
CA ILE A 179 10.25 -17.43 1.76
C ILE A 179 11.28 -16.42 2.25
N TYR A 180 12.51 -16.52 1.76
CA TYR A 180 13.50 -15.45 1.80
C TYR A 180 13.53 -14.71 0.46
N GLY A 181 13.58 -13.38 0.50
CA GLY A 181 13.83 -12.51 -0.65
C GLY A 181 14.94 -11.53 -0.33
N ALA A 182 15.73 -11.15 -1.33
CA ALA A 182 16.81 -10.18 -1.18
C ALA A 182 16.83 -9.24 -2.37
N ASN A 183 16.93 -7.91 -2.12
CA ASN A 183 17.25 -6.91 -3.11
C ASN A 183 18.64 -6.36 -2.86
N VAL A 184 19.41 -6.21 -3.94
CA VAL A 184 20.77 -5.67 -3.93
C VAL A 184 20.76 -4.24 -4.40
N PHE A 185 21.44 -3.37 -3.66
CA PHE A 185 21.57 -1.95 -3.96
C PHE A 185 23.04 -1.52 -3.91
N THR A 186 23.34 -0.35 -4.47
CA THR A 186 24.66 0.28 -4.39
C THR A 186 24.53 1.61 -3.67
N ALA A 187 25.25 1.81 -2.57
CA ALA A 187 25.23 3.04 -1.81
C ALA A 187 25.77 4.23 -2.64
N GLU A 188 25.02 5.32 -2.69
CA GLU A 188 25.42 6.53 -3.42
C GLU A 188 26.51 7.31 -2.69
N GLY A 189 26.50 7.27 -1.36
CA GLY A 189 27.43 7.97 -0.49
C GLY A 189 27.92 7.11 0.66
N ASN A 190 28.64 7.75 1.61
CA ASN A 190 28.88 7.17 2.90
C ASN A 190 27.60 7.33 3.74
N GLU A 191 26.92 6.23 4.02
CA GLU A 191 25.57 6.24 4.56
C GLU A 191 25.40 5.28 5.72
N THR A 192 24.32 5.50 6.46
CA THR A 192 23.84 4.56 7.47
C THR A 192 22.47 4.06 7.05
N LEU A 193 22.34 2.78 6.74
CA LEU A 193 21.06 2.13 6.49
C LEU A 193 20.25 2.12 7.79
N LYS A 194 19.00 2.62 7.73
CA LYS A 194 18.16 2.88 8.91
C LYS A 194 16.90 2.03 8.95
N ALA A 195 16.33 1.73 7.80
CA ALA A 195 15.07 1.01 7.68
C ALA A 195 14.99 0.23 6.37
N ALA A 196 14.02 -0.67 6.31
CA ALA A 196 13.60 -1.33 5.09
C ALA A 196 12.09 -1.41 5.02
N SER A 197 11.55 -1.42 3.81
CA SER A 197 10.12 -1.64 3.62
C SER A 197 9.83 -2.82 2.72
N PHE A 198 8.62 -3.38 2.92
CA PHE A 198 8.13 -4.52 2.19
C PHE A 198 6.61 -4.62 2.30
N TYR A 199 6.00 -5.52 1.52
CA TYR A 199 4.58 -5.83 1.65
C TYR A 199 4.36 -7.16 2.38
N ALA A 200 3.50 -7.16 3.39
CA ALA A 200 2.89 -8.36 3.94
C ALA A 200 1.66 -8.71 3.08
N THR A 201 1.70 -9.85 2.40
CA THR A 201 0.65 -10.26 1.45
C THR A 201 -0.59 -10.88 2.11
N GLY A 202 -0.56 -11.02 3.44
CA GLY A 202 -1.69 -11.54 4.24
C GLY A 202 -1.57 -11.13 5.70
N LYS A 203 -2.64 -11.40 6.46
CA LYS A 203 -2.69 -11.11 7.91
C LYS A 203 -1.80 -12.04 8.72
N ASP A 204 -1.51 -11.61 9.95
CA ASP A 204 -0.74 -12.36 10.94
C ASP A 204 0.67 -12.75 10.44
N SER A 205 1.20 -12.00 9.48
CA SER A 205 2.54 -12.24 8.94
C SER A 205 3.63 -12.00 9.97
N GLN A 206 4.70 -12.79 9.89
CA GLN A 206 5.91 -12.62 10.70
C GLN A 206 7.07 -12.32 9.76
N TYR A 207 7.98 -11.45 10.19
CA TYR A 207 9.14 -11.08 9.38
C TYR A 207 10.43 -11.06 10.20
N GLU A 208 11.52 -11.29 9.50
CA GLU A 208 12.90 -11.05 9.95
C GLU A 208 13.62 -10.29 8.83
N LEU A 209 14.28 -9.18 9.17
CA LEU A 209 15.06 -8.36 8.25
C LEU A 209 16.54 -8.51 8.56
N TYR A 210 17.33 -8.59 7.51
CA TYR A 210 18.78 -8.69 7.57
C TYR A 210 19.41 -7.73 6.55
N VAL A 211 20.66 -7.36 6.80
CA VAL A 211 21.51 -6.65 5.85
C VAL A 211 22.73 -7.51 5.56
N VAL A 212 23.14 -7.57 4.30
CA VAL A 212 24.40 -8.14 3.85
C VAL A 212 25.26 -7.02 3.31
N ARG A 213 26.44 -6.82 3.89
CA ARG A 213 27.43 -5.84 3.44
C ARG A 213 28.38 -6.45 2.41
N GLN A 214 28.97 -5.58 1.58
CA GLN A 214 30.00 -5.98 0.61
C GLN A 214 29.53 -7.14 -0.26
N PHE A 215 28.35 -6.99 -0.84
CA PHE A 215 27.76 -7.98 -1.73
C PHE A 215 28.61 -8.13 -3.00
N GLU A 216 29.06 -9.34 -3.31
CA GLU A 216 29.79 -9.67 -4.52
C GLU A 216 28.93 -10.52 -5.46
N ASP A 217 28.32 -11.58 -4.93
CA ASP A 217 27.46 -12.53 -5.62
C ASP A 217 26.47 -13.19 -4.62
N GLU A 218 25.63 -14.11 -5.09
CA GLU A 218 24.62 -14.79 -4.29
C GLU A 218 25.19 -15.54 -3.05
N THR A 219 26.47 -15.88 -3.04
CA THR A 219 27.09 -16.55 -1.87
C THR A 219 27.30 -15.56 -0.72
N SER A 220 27.35 -14.26 -1.02
CA SER A 220 27.42 -13.20 -0.01
C SER A 220 26.18 -13.19 0.89
N LEU A 221 25.01 -13.62 0.36
CA LEU A 221 23.74 -13.68 1.09
C LEU A 221 23.73 -14.65 2.28
N GLU A 222 24.76 -15.48 2.43
CA GLU A 222 24.92 -16.29 3.65
C GLU A 222 25.43 -15.48 4.86
N LYS A 223 25.94 -14.24 4.64
CA LYS A 223 26.52 -13.39 5.69
C LYS A 223 25.50 -12.38 6.24
N MET A 224 24.29 -12.82 6.52
CA MET A 224 23.18 -12.00 7.01
C MET A 224 23.43 -11.42 8.40
N ILE A 225 23.31 -10.10 8.54
CA ILE A 225 23.32 -9.37 9.82
C ILE A 225 21.87 -9.09 10.19
N PRO A 226 21.30 -9.63 11.30
CA PRO A 226 19.94 -9.36 11.70
C PRO A 226 19.77 -7.91 12.13
N VAL A 227 18.75 -7.22 11.61
CA VAL A 227 18.50 -5.79 11.89
C VAL A 227 17.14 -5.52 12.49
N ALA A 228 16.12 -6.32 12.20
CA ALA A 228 14.80 -6.20 12.80
C ALA A 228 14.01 -7.51 12.68
N SER A 229 12.97 -7.66 13.48
CA SER A 229 11.99 -8.75 13.36
C SER A 229 10.68 -8.38 14.05
N GLY A 230 9.58 -8.96 13.62
CA GLY A 230 8.28 -8.65 14.22
C GLY A 230 7.11 -9.45 13.66
N LYS A 231 5.90 -8.98 14.01
CA LYS A 231 4.62 -9.52 13.55
C LYS A 231 3.72 -8.39 13.07
N LEU A 232 2.96 -8.66 12.03
CA LEU A 232 2.06 -7.72 11.36
C LEU A 232 0.65 -8.31 11.39
N GLY A 233 -0.31 -7.55 11.92
CA GLY A 233 -1.69 -8.03 12.07
C GLY A 233 -2.48 -8.02 10.76
N ASN A 234 -2.22 -7.05 9.88
CA ASN A 234 -2.92 -6.88 8.61
C ASN A 234 -1.95 -7.06 7.42
N ALA A 235 -2.50 -7.38 6.26
CA ALA A 235 -1.78 -7.21 5.00
C ALA A 235 -1.51 -5.72 4.77
N GLY A 236 -0.46 -5.37 4.01
CA GLY A 236 -0.15 -3.97 3.73
C GLY A 236 1.30 -3.71 3.41
N TYR A 237 1.63 -2.45 3.26
CA TYR A 237 2.99 -1.93 3.11
C TYR A 237 3.51 -1.46 4.46
N TYR A 238 4.73 -1.83 4.79
CA TYR A 238 5.35 -1.55 6.08
C TYR A 238 6.79 -1.09 5.90
N THR A 239 7.14 0.01 6.52
CA THR A 239 8.53 0.43 6.75
C THR A 239 8.92 0.06 8.17
N VAL A 240 10.05 -0.58 8.34
CA VAL A 240 10.54 -1.08 9.63
C VAL A 240 11.93 -0.54 9.90
N ASP A 241 12.06 0.21 10.99
CA ASP A 241 13.33 0.71 11.47
C ASP A 241 14.25 -0.42 11.93
N PHE A 242 15.54 -0.29 11.64
CA PHE A 242 16.55 -1.20 12.14
C PHE A 242 16.85 -0.93 13.61
N ASN A 243 17.00 -2.00 14.41
CA ASN A 243 17.39 -1.87 15.82
C ASN A 243 18.71 -1.14 15.99
N GLN A 244 19.60 -1.23 14.99
CA GLN A 244 20.85 -0.51 14.89
C GLN A 244 21.15 -0.24 13.42
N GLY A 245 21.51 1.00 13.08
CA GLY A 245 21.91 1.39 11.75
C GLY A 245 23.16 0.64 11.27
N ILE A 246 23.22 0.34 9.99
CA ILE A 246 24.33 -0.36 9.35
C ILE A 246 25.07 0.63 8.44
N GLU A 247 26.34 0.89 8.74
CA GLU A 247 27.18 1.75 7.92
C GLU A 247 27.59 1.08 6.62
N VAL A 248 27.46 1.79 5.51
CA VAL A 248 27.95 1.39 4.17
C VAL A 248 28.77 2.53 3.59
N ASP A 249 29.77 2.20 2.78
CA ASP A 249 30.65 3.18 2.14
C ASP A 249 30.17 3.49 0.72
N ALA A 250 30.52 4.67 0.20
CA ALA A 250 30.18 5.09 -1.16
C ALA A 250 30.60 4.03 -2.19
N GLY A 251 29.66 3.59 -3.03
CA GLY A 251 29.86 2.54 -4.03
C GLY A 251 29.85 1.12 -3.47
N GLU A 252 29.66 0.94 -2.16
CA GLU A 252 29.49 -0.40 -1.58
C GLU A 252 28.18 -1.02 -2.07
N ARG A 253 28.26 -2.23 -2.60
CA ARG A 253 27.06 -3.05 -2.86
C ARG A 253 26.62 -3.74 -1.57
N TYR A 254 25.34 -3.67 -1.28
CA TYR A 254 24.74 -4.32 -0.11
C TYR A 254 23.40 -4.95 -0.49
N ALA A 255 22.92 -5.89 0.31
CA ALA A 255 21.60 -6.45 0.14
C ALA A 255 20.74 -6.25 1.39
N VAL A 256 19.45 -5.95 1.17
CA VAL A 256 18.41 -6.10 2.20
C VAL A 256 17.72 -7.44 2.00
N VAL A 257 17.69 -8.25 3.05
CA VAL A 257 17.08 -9.58 3.02
C VAL A 257 15.86 -9.60 3.92
N LEU A 258 14.74 -10.03 3.37
CA LEU A 258 13.49 -10.28 4.07
C LEU A 258 13.24 -11.79 4.16
N TYR A 259 13.08 -12.31 5.37
CA TYR A 259 12.40 -13.57 5.59
C TYR A 259 10.96 -13.27 6.03
N ILE A 260 9.99 -13.81 5.33
CA ILE A 260 8.57 -13.58 5.65
C ILE A 260 7.82 -14.91 5.75
N ILE A 261 6.95 -15.00 6.76
CA ILE A 261 5.99 -16.07 6.95
C ILE A 261 4.59 -15.45 6.92
N THR A 262 3.77 -15.86 5.96
CA THR A 262 2.37 -15.39 5.84
C THR A 262 1.44 -16.60 5.96
N PRO A 263 0.78 -16.80 7.11
CA PRO A 263 -0.07 -17.95 7.35
C PRO A 263 -1.15 -18.11 6.28
N GLY A 264 -1.25 -19.30 5.69
CA GLY A 264 -2.23 -19.61 4.66
C GLY A 264 -1.85 -19.16 3.24
N SER A 265 -0.79 -18.40 3.06
CA SER A 265 -0.23 -18.10 1.74
C SER A 265 0.58 -19.29 1.20
N VAL A 266 0.68 -19.38 -0.11
CA VAL A 266 1.61 -20.28 -0.81
C VAL A 266 2.68 -19.51 -1.57
N HIS A 267 2.48 -18.21 -1.74
CA HIS A 267 3.36 -17.25 -2.40
C HIS A 267 3.45 -15.96 -1.58
N PRO A 268 4.20 -15.92 -0.47
CA PRO A 268 4.16 -14.78 0.47
C PRO A 268 4.98 -13.57 0.05
N MET A 269 5.84 -13.65 -0.98
CA MET A 269 6.67 -12.54 -1.42
C MET A 269 5.95 -11.68 -2.45
N ALA A 270 5.78 -10.39 -2.16
CA ALA A 270 5.24 -9.42 -3.10
C ALA A 270 6.25 -9.08 -4.20
N ILE A 271 5.77 -9.03 -5.44
CA ILE A 271 6.56 -8.69 -6.62
C ILE A 271 5.85 -7.66 -7.50
N GLU A 272 6.66 -6.92 -8.22
CA GLU A 272 6.28 -6.12 -9.38
C GLU A 272 6.60 -6.91 -10.65
N TYR A 273 5.67 -6.95 -11.60
CA TYR A 273 5.87 -7.57 -12.91
C TYR A 273 4.86 -7.03 -13.93
N ALA A 274 5.10 -7.25 -15.23
CA ALA A 274 4.19 -6.86 -16.29
C ALA A 274 2.99 -7.84 -16.36
N ALA A 275 1.89 -7.49 -15.71
CA ALA A 275 0.70 -8.33 -15.59
C ALA A 275 -0.37 -8.03 -16.64
N ASP A 276 -0.55 -6.76 -17.00
CA ASP A 276 -1.60 -6.26 -17.88
C ASP A 276 -1.20 -4.91 -18.51
N GLU A 277 -2.15 -4.28 -19.23
CA GLU A 277 -1.94 -2.99 -19.90
C GLU A 277 -1.52 -1.86 -18.92
N ALA A 278 -1.96 -1.91 -17.66
CA ALA A 278 -1.61 -0.89 -16.65
C ALA A 278 -0.16 -1.02 -16.17
N THR A 279 0.42 -2.20 -16.28
CA THR A 279 1.76 -2.56 -15.81
C THR A 279 2.73 -2.91 -16.94
N GLU A 280 2.33 -2.77 -18.22
CA GLU A 280 3.14 -3.19 -19.38
C GLU A 280 4.46 -2.43 -19.53
N ASN A 281 4.53 -1.20 -18.99
CA ASN A 281 5.71 -0.32 -19.10
C ASN A 281 6.59 -0.36 -17.83
N VAL A 282 6.38 -1.32 -16.93
CA VAL A 282 7.22 -1.47 -15.74
C VAL A 282 8.67 -1.78 -16.13
N ASP A 283 9.62 -1.09 -15.51
CA ASP A 283 11.04 -1.40 -15.67
C ASP A 283 11.38 -2.62 -14.79
N LEU A 284 11.79 -3.71 -15.42
CA LEU A 284 12.18 -4.95 -14.76
C LEU A 284 13.67 -5.26 -14.95
N ASP A 285 14.42 -4.31 -15.47
CA ASP A 285 15.87 -4.44 -15.70
C ASP A 285 16.68 -3.56 -14.70
N ASP A 286 16.00 -2.81 -13.82
CA ASP A 286 16.59 -1.90 -12.83
C ASP A 286 16.84 -2.54 -11.46
N GLY A 287 16.36 -3.78 -11.23
CA GLY A 287 16.48 -4.52 -9.98
C GLY A 287 17.47 -5.69 -10.06
N GLU A 288 18.12 -5.99 -8.95
CA GLU A 288 18.88 -7.23 -8.75
C GLU A 288 18.31 -7.96 -7.53
N SER A 289 17.55 -9.02 -7.78
CA SER A 289 16.75 -9.70 -6.77
C SER A 289 17.03 -11.19 -6.72
N TYR A 290 16.99 -11.75 -5.51
CA TYR A 290 17.19 -13.16 -5.26
C TYR A 290 16.13 -13.71 -4.31
N ILE A 291 15.77 -14.99 -4.49
CA ILE A 291 14.88 -15.72 -3.59
C ILE A 291 15.50 -17.02 -3.11
N SER A 292 15.07 -17.47 -1.93
CA SER A 292 15.48 -18.74 -1.36
C SER A 292 14.38 -19.36 -0.51
N ALA A 293 14.25 -20.69 -0.59
CA ALA A 293 13.33 -21.45 0.26
C ALA A 293 13.84 -21.68 1.69
N ASN A 294 15.15 -21.48 1.94
CA ASN A 294 15.80 -21.87 3.18
C ASN A 294 16.94 -20.92 3.63
N GLY A 295 17.16 -19.79 2.93
CA GLY A 295 18.19 -18.81 3.25
C GLY A 295 19.63 -19.21 2.92
N SER A 296 19.86 -20.35 2.24
CA SER A 296 21.20 -20.83 1.90
C SER A 296 21.41 -21.18 0.43
N LYS A 297 20.34 -21.41 -0.30
CA LYS A 297 20.39 -21.65 -1.75
C LYS A 297 19.58 -20.55 -2.41
N TRP A 298 20.26 -19.62 -3.03
CA TRP A 298 19.68 -18.46 -3.65
C TRP A 298 19.57 -18.64 -5.16
N VAL A 299 18.52 -18.10 -5.72
CA VAL A 299 18.23 -18.10 -7.16
C VAL A 299 17.85 -16.68 -7.55
N SER A 300 18.46 -16.17 -8.63
CA SER A 300 18.05 -14.89 -9.20
C SER A 300 16.59 -14.95 -9.62
N VAL A 301 15.84 -13.92 -9.28
CA VAL A 301 14.41 -13.80 -9.60
C VAL A 301 14.19 -13.83 -11.10
N ASP A 302 15.04 -13.21 -11.90
CA ASP A 302 14.98 -13.20 -13.37
C ASP A 302 15.01 -14.59 -14.02
N THR A 303 15.58 -15.59 -13.32
CA THR A 303 15.62 -16.97 -13.81
C THR A 303 14.33 -17.75 -13.52
N VAL A 304 13.47 -17.22 -12.64
CA VAL A 304 12.21 -17.85 -12.20
C VAL A 304 11.03 -17.14 -12.82
N GLU A 305 10.94 -15.84 -12.64
CA GLU A 305 9.93 -14.94 -13.16
C GLU A 305 10.55 -13.56 -13.34
N LYS A 306 10.50 -12.98 -14.53
CA LYS A 306 11.01 -11.63 -14.75
C LYS A 306 10.19 -10.64 -13.92
N SER A 307 10.75 -10.19 -12.80
CA SER A 307 10.06 -9.36 -11.80
C SER A 307 11.05 -8.71 -10.84
N ASN A 308 10.62 -7.62 -10.20
CA ASN A 308 11.32 -7.01 -9.06
C ASN A 308 10.66 -7.44 -7.75
N LEU A 309 11.44 -7.73 -6.71
CA LEU A 309 10.89 -7.89 -5.36
C LEU A 309 10.52 -6.53 -4.78
N CYS A 310 9.36 -6.44 -4.12
CA CYS A 310 8.91 -5.23 -3.45
C CYS A 310 9.60 -5.08 -2.09
N ILE A 311 10.91 -4.83 -2.10
CA ILE A 311 11.74 -4.58 -0.92
C ILE A 311 12.56 -3.31 -1.18
N LYS A 312 12.49 -2.34 -0.25
CA LYS A 312 13.21 -1.06 -0.33
C LYS A 312 14.16 -0.92 0.85
N ALA A 313 15.16 -0.04 0.69
CA ALA A 313 16.03 0.37 1.78
C ALA A 313 16.01 1.88 1.95
N PHE A 314 16.20 2.34 3.18
CA PHE A 314 16.26 3.76 3.54
C PHE A 314 17.55 4.04 4.32
N SER A 315 18.16 5.17 4.03
CA SER A 315 19.41 5.57 4.66
C SER A 315 19.53 7.07 4.90
N ASP A 316 20.44 7.43 5.80
CA ASP A 316 20.87 8.80 6.04
C ASP A 316 22.35 8.95 5.68
N ASN A 317 22.74 10.13 5.25
CA ASN A 317 24.15 10.53 5.06
C ASN A 317 24.92 10.45 6.37
N ARG A 318 26.22 10.06 6.31
CA ARG A 318 27.14 10.08 7.46
C ARG A 318 27.96 11.35 7.49
#